data_2419ff70c63b9793925ebac2ac8339b6
#
_entry.id   2419ff70c63b9793925ebac2ac8339b6
#
_cell.length_a   1.000
_cell.length_b   1.000
_cell.length_c   1.000
_cell.angle_alpha   90.00
_cell.angle_beta   90.00
_cell.angle_gamma   90.00
#
_symmetry.space_group_name_H-M   'P 1'
#
loop_
_entity.id
_entity.type
_entity.pdbx_description
1 polymer ?
#
loop_
_entity_poly.entity_id
_entity_poly.type
_entity_poly.pdbx_seq_one_letter_code
_entity_poly.pdbx_strand_id
1 'polypeptide(L)'
;VIDPTLDARDAKTTWTPAFVEQCERLLGKEVVSRMAIFALPDGFRLSVIVPVYNEAKTVHRIVERVRDTGLPVEIVLVDDGSRDGTAECLAEIAAQAKDVVAITHAKNRGKGAAIRTGLAAASGDVVVVQDADLEYNPEDLRYLLQPIVAGEADVVYGTRYGHTDRQISPWWHERVNALLTLLSNICIGQQLSDVETCYKMMRRESIMPLIPKLKENRFGIEIELTARLARAKLRFA
;
A
#
# COMPACT_ATOMS: atom_id res chain seq x y z
N VAL A 1 23.05 23.85 12.28
CA VAL A 1 21.93 24.81 12.31
C VAL A 1 20.85 24.18 11.43
N ILE A 2 19.72 23.80 12.02
CA ILE A 2 18.56 23.28 11.26
C ILE A 2 18.03 24.46 10.43
N ASP A 3 17.87 24.28 9.14
CA ASP A 3 17.23 25.27 8.28
C ASP A 3 15.77 25.46 8.74
N PRO A 4 15.41 26.64 9.28
CA PRO A 4 14.07 26.87 9.83
C PRO A 4 12.96 26.87 8.74
N THR A 5 13.33 26.82 7.47
CA THR A 5 12.37 26.76 6.34
C THR A 5 11.90 25.33 6.01
N LEU A 6 12.56 24.31 6.59
CA LEU A 6 12.19 22.92 6.39
C LEU A 6 11.14 22.53 7.44
N ASP A 7 9.86 22.64 7.09
CA ASP A 7 8.77 22.08 7.89
C ASP A 7 8.67 20.58 7.59
N ALA A 8 8.98 19.75 8.58
CA ALA A 8 8.88 18.30 8.48
C ALA A 8 7.44 17.78 8.21
N ARG A 9 6.45 18.66 8.24
CA ARG A 9 5.04 18.39 7.91
C ARG A 9 4.66 18.76 6.48
N ASP A 10 5.55 19.43 5.73
CA ASP A 10 5.31 19.73 4.33
C ASP A 10 5.89 18.62 3.45
N ALA A 11 5.02 17.80 2.86
CA ALA A 11 5.40 16.72 1.95
C ALA A 11 6.35 17.17 0.82
N LYS A 12 6.30 18.45 0.43
CA LYS A 12 7.20 19.03 -0.59
C LYS A 12 8.63 19.19 -0.11
N THR A 13 8.88 19.23 1.20
CA THR A 13 10.21 19.42 1.76
C THR A 13 10.81 18.15 2.35
N THR A 14 9.97 17.27 2.87
CA THR A 14 10.40 16.08 3.64
C THR A 14 11.09 15.01 2.80
N TRP A 15 10.71 14.88 1.51
CA TRP A 15 11.22 13.82 0.64
C TRP A 15 12.19 14.32 -0.42
N THR A 16 12.83 15.47 -0.18
CA THR A 16 13.81 16.07 -1.10
C THR A 16 15.22 15.57 -0.82
N PRO A 17 16.11 15.54 -1.83
CA PRO A 17 17.53 15.20 -1.63
C PRO A 17 18.20 16.09 -0.58
N ALA A 18 17.89 17.38 -0.53
CA ALA A 18 18.45 18.32 0.43
C ALA A 18 18.06 17.99 1.88
N PHE A 19 16.80 17.60 2.11
CA PHE A 19 16.34 17.16 3.44
C PHE A 19 17.05 15.87 3.87
N VAL A 20 17.13 14.88 2.99
CA VAL A 20 17.81 13.60 3.26
C VAL A 20 19.29 13.83 3.59
N GLU A 21 20.00 14.65 2.81
CA GLU A 21 21.40 15.00 3.06
C GLU A 21 21.59 15.68 4.42
N GLN A 22 20.67 16.55 4.82
CA GLN A 22 20.69 17.18 6.14
C GLN A 22 20.48 16.16 7.26
N CYS A 23 19.54 15.24 7.11
CA CYS A 23 19.31 14.14 8.06
C CYS A 23 20.55 13.24 8.17
N GLU A 24 21.19 12.89 7.05
CA GLU A 24 22.41 12.07 7.02
C GLU A 24 23.58 12.75 7.74
N ARG A 25 23.72 14.06 7.59
CA ARG A 25 24.76 14.83 8.33
C ARG A 25 24.53 14.85 9.84
N LEU A 26 23.27 14.88 10.28
CA LEU A 26 22.91 14.97 11.70
C LEU A 26 22.88 13.61 12.39
N LEU A 27 22.36 12.58 11.74
CA LEU A 27 22.05 11.27 12.32
C LEU A 27 22.96 10.16 11.83
N GLY A 28 23.65 10.36 10.72
CA GLY A 28 24.40 9.34 10.02
C GLY A 28 23.54 8.52 9.04
N LYS A 29 24.16 8.05 7.95
CA LYS A 29 23.47 7.35 6.85
C LYS A 29 22.74 6.10 7.30
N GLU A 30 23.33 5.32 8.19
CA GLU A 30 22.71 4.06 8.66
C GLU A 30 21.41 4.32 9.43
N VAL A 31 21.38 5.33 10.29
CA VAL A 31 20.19 5.71 11.05
C VAL A 31 19.09 6.21 10.10
N VAL A 32 19.44 7.09 9.16
CA VAL A 32 18.52 7.65 8.16
C VAL A 32 17.90 6.53 7.32
N SER A 33 18.70 5.56 6.87
CA SER A 33 18.20 4.39 6.13
C SER A 33 17.26 3.53 6.97
N ARG A 34 17.60 3.26 8.24
CA ARG A 34 16.74 2.49 9.17
C ARG A 34 15.42 3.21 9.49
N MET A 35 15.40 4.52 9.44
CA MET A 35 14.18 5.34 9.62
C MET A 35 13.35 5.44 8.34
N ALA A 36 13.77 4.81 7.24
CA ALA A 36 13.17 4.94 5.92
C ALA A 36 13.00 6.40 5.50
N ILE A 37 14.06 7.20 5.69
CA ILE A 37 14.15 8.57 5.20
C ILE A 37 14.96 8.53 3.91
N PHE A 38 14.34 8.86 2.77
CA PHE A 38 14.94 8.79 1.43
C PHE A 38 14.36 9.88 0.53
N ALA A 39 15.07 10.23 -0.52
CA ALA A 39 14.57 11.19 -1.50
C ALA A 39 13.63 10.52 -2.50
N LEU A 40 12.55 11.20 -2.84
CA LEU A 40 11.64 10.80 -3.90
C LEU A 40 12.01 11.52 -5.21
N PRO A 41 11.82 10.89 -6.37
CA PRO A 41 11.94 11.54 -7.66
C PRO A 41 10.98 12.73 -7.79
N ASP A 42 11.36 13.74 -8.59
CA ASP A 42 10.48 14.88 -8.86
C ASP A 42 9.18 14.40 -9.51
N GLY A 43 8.05 14.88 -8.98
CA GLY A 43 6.72 14.49 -9.45
C GLY A 43 6.27 13.09 -9.09
N PHE A 44 7.04 12.37 -8.25
CA PHE A 44 6.66 11.03 -7.76
C PHE A 44 5.28 11.03 -7.09
N ARG A 45 4.53 9.97 -7.32
CA ARG A 45 3.23 9.75 -6.68
C ARG A 45 3.04 8.27 -6.30
N LEU A 46 2.56 8.03 -5.08
CA LEU A 46 2.13 6.73 -4.60
C LEU A 46 0.61 6.62 -4.69
N SER A 47 0.08 5.66 -5.47
CA SER A 47 -1.36 5.36 -5.46
C SER A 47 -1.68 4.36 -4.37
N VAL A 48 -2.44 4.80 -3.37
CA VAL A 48 -2.95 3.95 -2.27
C VAL A 48 -4.35 3.50 -2.64
N ILE A 49 -4.52 2.21 -2.94
CA ILE A 49 -5.79 1.62 -3.34
C ILE A 49 -6.47 1.08 -2.09
N VAL A 50 -7.65 1.60 -1.79
CA VAL A 50 -8.43 1.21 -0.61
C VAL A 50 -9.73 0.55 -1.07
N PRO A 51 -9.82 -0.80 -1.07
CA PRO A 51 -11.07 -1.50 -1.25
C PRO A 51 -11.94 -1.31 0.00
N VAL A 52 -13.19 -0.88 -0.20
CA VAL A 52 -14.10 -0.51 0.90
C VAL A 52 -15.41 -1.28 0.77
N TYR A 53 -15.88 -1.88 1.87
CA TYR A 53 -17.20 -2.51 1.92
C TYR A 53 -17.79 -2.43 3.33
N ASN A 54 -18.84 -1.61 3.51
CA ASN A 54 -19.47 -1.33 4.79
C ASN A 54 -18.50 -0.79 5.86
N GLU A 55 -17.76 0.26 5.50
CA GLU A 55 -16.72 0.89 6.32
C GLU A 55 -16.99 2.41 6.51
N ALA A 56 -18.26 2.81 6.59
CA ALA A 56 -18.63 4.23 6.80
C ALA A 56 -17.97 4.85 8.04
N LYS A 57 -17.66 4.03 9.07
CA LYS A 57 -17.08 4.51 10.33
C LYS A 57 -15.56 4.68 10.29
N THR A 58 -14.87 3.98 9.40
CA THR A 58 -13.39 3.87 9.37
C THR A 58 -12.78 4.61 8.19
N VAL A 59 -13.52 4.78 7.08
CA VAL A 59 -12.98 5.30 5.83
C VAL A 59 -12.39 6.72 5.95
N HIS A 60 -13.00 7.64 6.69
CA HIS A 60 -12.42 8.97 6.92
C HIS A 60 -11.07 8.87 7.62
N ARG A 61 -11.01 8.03 8.67
CA ARG A 61 -9.80 7.87 9.48
C ARG A 61 -8.66 7.23 8.69
N ILE A 62 -8.93 6.25 7.83
CA ILE A 62 -7.85 5.66 7.01
C ILE A 62 -7.30 6.67 6.01
N VAL A 63 -8.16 7.50 5.39
CA VAL A 63 -7.72 8.57 4.48
C VAL A 63 -6.83 9.59 5.21
N GLU A 64 -7.22 10.01 6.41
CA GLU A 64 -6.41 10.91 7.24
C GLU A 64 -5.06 10.28 7.58
N ARG A 65 -5.03 9.04 8.09
CA ARG A 65 -3.78 8.34 8.42
C ARG A 65 -2.85 8.14 7.22
N VAL A 66 -3.39 7.90 6.03
CA VAL A 66 -2.58 7.82 4.81
C VAL A 66 -1.96 9.19 4.48
N ARG A 67 -2.70 10.28 4.62
CA ARG A 67 -2.17 11.65 4.42
C ARG A 67 -1.14 12.05 5.46
N ASP A 68 -1.34 11.64 6.71
CA ASP A 68 -0.43 11.94 7.83
C ASP A 68 0.97 11.35 7.63
N THR A 69 1.13 10.37 6.73
CA THR A 69 2.46 9.85 6.33
C THR A 69 3.34 10.91 5.67
N GLY A 70 2.75 11.99 5.16
CA GLY A 70 3.46 13.03 4.40
C GLY A 70 3.99 12.57 3.04
N LEU A 71 3.67 11.36 2.58
CA LEU A 71 4.01 10.89 1.24
C LEU A 71 3.15 11.60 0.17
N PRO A 72 3.69 11.86 -1.04
CA PRO A 72 2.91 12.39 -2.14
C PRO A 72 1.96 11.30 -2.67
N VAL A 73 0.75 11.24 -2.10
CA VAL A 73 -0.22 10.18 -2.37
C VAL A 73 -1.31 10.58 -3.35
N GLU A 74 -1.83 9.61 -4.08
CA GLU A 74 -3.16 9.54 -4.67
C GLU A 74 -3.92 8.43 -3.95
N ILE A 75 -5.10 8.70 -3.44
CA ILE A 75 -5.91 7.70 -2.72
C ILE A 75 -7.06 7.29 -3.63
N VAL A 76 -7.12 6.00 -3.98
CA VAL A 76 -8.16 5.43 -4.83
C VAL A 76 -9.08 4.59 -3.96
N LEU A 77 -10.22 5.17 -3.56
CA LEU A 77 -11.26 4.51 -2.78
C LEU A 77 -12.19 3.75 -3.71
N VAL A 78 -12.39 2.46 -3.48
CA VAL A 78 -13.30 1.64 -4.30
C VAL A 78 -14.35 1.00 -3.39
N ASP A 79 -15.55 1.59 -3.38
CA ASP A 79 -16.70 1.02 -2.69
C ASP A 79 -17.25 -0.18 -3.45
N ASP A 80 -17.27 -1.34 -2.82
CA ASP A 80 -17.77 -2.57 -3.42
C ASP A 80 -19.27 -2.78 -3.16
N GLY A 81 -20.07 -1.74 -3.36
CA GLY A 81 -21.52 -1.79 -3.25
C GLY A 81 -22.00 -1.89 -1.81
N SER A 82 -21.50 -1.02 -0.93
CA SER A 82 -21.89 -0.90 0.48
C SER A 82 -23.35 -0.52 0.66
N ARG A 83 -23.86 -0.72 1.89
CA ARG A 83 -25.26 -0.47 2.26
C ARG A 83 -25.42 0.32 3.55
N ASP A 84 -24.34 0.83 4.10
CA ASP A 84 -24.27 1.48 5.43
C ASP A 84 -23.96 2.98 5.37
N GLY A 85 -24.02 3.61 4.17
CA GLY A 85 -23.66 5.01 3.97
C GLY A 85 -22.21 5.23 3.55
N THR A 86 -21.44 4.16 3.31
CA THR A 86 -20.03 4.27 2.86
C THR A 86 -19.92 5.05 1.56
N ALA A 87 -20.77 4.78 0.56
CA ALA A 87 -20.69 5.43 -0.75
C ALA A 87 -20.83 6.96 -0.65
N GLU A 88 -21.73 7.44 0.21
CA GLU A 88 -21.91 8.86 0.50
C GLU A 88 -20.67 9.46 1.14
N CYS A 89 -20.07 8.77 2.12
CA CYS A 89 -18.82 9.21 2.75
C CYS A 89 -17.68 9.32 1.71
N LEU A 90 -17.55 8.35 0.81
CA LEU A 90 -16.53 8.38 -0.25
C LEU A 90 -16.73 9.57 -1.20
N ALA A 91 -17.97 9.85 -1.57
CA ALA A 91 -18.31 10.99 -2.44
C ALA A 91 -17.96 12.33 -1.77
N GLU A 92 -18.25 12.47 -0.47
CA GLU A 92 -17.89 13.66 0.31
C GLU A 92 -16.37 13.85 0.40
N ILE A 93 -15.63 12.80 0.69
CA ILE A 93 -14.14 12.84 0.76
C ILE A 93 -13.56 13.28 -0.59
N ALA A 94 -14.03 12.68 -1.68
CA ALA A 94 -13.52 12.98 -3.02
C ALA A 94 -13.91 14.40 -3.49
N ALA A 95 -15.05 14.92 -3.09
CA ALA A 95 -15.46 16.29 -3.40
C ALA A 95 -14.58 17.35 -2.71
N GLN A 96 -14.02 17.02 -1.54
CA GLN A 96 -13.21 17.93 -0.74
C GLN A 96 -11.71 17.85 -1.06
N ALA A 97 -11.24 16.86 -1.82
CA ALA A 97 -9.84 16.54 -1.95
C ALA A 97 -9.45 16.09 -3.37
N LYS A 98 -8.53 16.84 -3.97
CA LYS A 98 -8.03 16.57 -5.35
C LYS A 98 -7.15 15.33 -5.46
N ASP A 99 -6.62 14.85 -4.34
CA ASP A 99 -5.78 13.67 -4.22
C ASP A 99 -6.58 12.37 -4.03
N VAL A 100 -7.92 12.45 -4.01
CA VAL A 100 -8.80 11.31 -3.80
C VAL A 100 -9.66 11.04 -5.03
N VAL A 101 -9.69 9.79 -5.46
CA VAL A 101 -10.60 9.26 -6.49
C VAL A 101 -11.54 8.27 -5.81
N ALA A 102 -12.86 8.48 -5.93
CA ALA A 102 -13.87 7.55 -5.41
C ALA A 102 -14.58 6.84 -6.57
N ILE A 103 -14.69 5.52 -6.48
CA ILE A 103 -15.35 4.67 -7.46
C ILE A 103 -16.32 3.76 -6.71
N THR A 104 -17.58 3.67 -7.15
CA THR A 104 -18.60 2.82 -6.53
C THR A 104 -19.07 1.75 -7.50
N HIS A 105 -19.03 0.49 -7.08
CA HIS A 105 -19.64 -0.62 -7.79
C HIS A 105 -21.16 -0.65 -7.55
N ALA A 106 -21.95 -0.91 -8.59
CA ALA A 106 -23.41 -1.00 -8.49
C ALA A 106 -23.90 -2.12 -7.55
N LYS A 107 -23.04 -3.12 -7.25
CA LYS A 107 -23.28 -4.24 -6.33
C LYS A 107 -21.97 -4.82 -5.85
N ASN A 108 -21.99 -5.52 -4.72
CA ASN A 108 -20.84 -6.25 -4.22
C ASN A 108 -20.34 -7.28 -5.26
N ARG A 109 -19.06 -7.16 -5.60
CA ARG A 109 -18.33 -8.01 -6.55
C ARG A 109 -17.16 -8.74 -5.89
N GLY A 110 -16.82 -8.37 -4.66
CA GLY A 110 -15.75 -8.90 -3.83
C GLY A 110 -14.47 -8.07 -3.86
N LYS A 111 -13.64 -8.21 -2.80
CA LYS A 111 -12.40 -7.48 -2.56
C LYS A 111 -11.48 -7.48 -3.79
N GLY A 112 -11.31 -8.63 -4.45
CA GLY A 112 -10.47 -8.75 -5.64
C GLY A 112 -10.96 -7.91 -6.82
N ALA A 113 -12.28 -7.79 -7.00
CA ALA A 113 -12.85 -6.93 -8.03
C ALA A 113 -12.60 -5.45 -7.71
N ALA A 114 -12.73 -5.05 -6.44
CA ALA A 114 -12.44 -3.69 -6.00
C ALA A 114 -10.95 -3.35 -6.18
N ILE A 115 -10.03 -4.25 -5.80
CA ILE A 115 -8.60 -4.08 -6.03
C ILE A 115 -8.28 -3.90 -7.52
N ARG A 116 -8.84 -4.76 -8.41
CA ARG A 116 -8.63 -4.60 -9.86
C ARG A 116 -9.14 -3.27 -10.39
N THR A 117 -10.30 -2.83 -9.92
CA THR A 117 -10.85 -1.51 -10.28
C THR A 117 -9.91 -0.39 -9.84
N GLY A 118 -9.43 -0.45 -8.60
CA GLY A 118 -8.49 0.53 -8.06
C GLY A 118 -7.14 0.52 -8.80
N LEU A 119 -6.56 -0.65 -9.07
CA LEU A 119 -5.33 -0.79 -9.86
C LEU A 119 -5.46 -0.18 -11.25
N ALA A 120 -6.61 -0.37 -11.90
CA ALA A 120 -6.85 0.19 -13.24
C ALA A 120 -7.02 1.73 -13.22
N ALA A 121 -7.50 2.29 -12.12
CA ALA A 121 -7.69 3.74 -11.94
C ALA A 121 -6.43 4.46 -11.44
N ALA A 122 -5.49 3.74 -10.83
CA ALA A 122 -4.27 4.29 -10.26
C ALA A 122 -3.39 5.00 -11.31
N SER A 123 -2.90 6.20 -11.00
CA SER A 123 -2.07 7.02 -11.90
C SER A 123 -0.63 7.18 -11.42
N GLY A 124 -0.33 6.87 -10.16
CA GLY A 124 1.00 7.04 -9.56
C GLY A 124 2.06 6.08 -10.09
N ASP A 125 3.32 6.31 -9.74
CA ASP A 125 4.47 5.52 -10.17
C ASP A 125 4.53 4.16 -9.48
N VAL A 126 4.08 4.13 -8.22
CA VAL A 126 4.01 2.95 -7.37
C VAL A 126 2.57 2.80 -6.87
N VAL A 127 2.11 1.58 -6.72
CA VAL A 127 0.78 1.26 -6.19
C VAL A 127 0.91 0.38 -4.95
N VAL A 128 0.02 0.58 -4.00
CA VAL A 128 -0.11 -0.26 -2.79
C VAL A 128 -1.58 -0.50 -2.48
N VAL A 129 -1.90 -1.66 -1.93
CA VAL A 129 -3.23 -1.95 -1.39
C VAL A 129 -3.23 -1.68 0.11
N GLN A 130 -4.25 -0.97 0.60
CA GLN A 130 -4.48 -0.63 2.00
C GLN A 130 -5.90 -1.03 2.39
N ASP A 131 -6.07 -1.88 3.39
CA ASP A 131 -7.40 -2.21 3.91
C ASP A 131 -8.01 -1.04 4.71
N ALA A 132 -9.33 -0.91 4.67
CA ALA A 132 -10.06 0.21 5.29
C ALA A 132 -10.35 0.01 6.79
N ASP A 133 -10.08 -1.20 7.34
CA ASP A 133 -10.41 -1.64 8.70
C ASP A 133 -9.46 -1.14 9.80
N LEU A 134 -8.44 -0.35 9.43
CA LEU A 134 -7.41 0.20 10.33
C LEU A 134 -6.46 -0.85 10.93
N GLU A 135 -6.47 -2.08 10.45
CA GLU A 135 -5.57 -3.15 10.95
C GLU A 135 -4.10 -2.87 10.59
N TYR A 136 -3.86 -2.28 9.43
CA TYR A 136 -2.53 -1.92 8.97
C TYR A 136 -2.19 -0.46 9.30
N ASN A 137 -0.92 -0.20 9.62
CA ASN A 137 -0.46 1.14 9.90
C ASN A 137 0.10 1.83 8.64
N PRO A 138 -0.52 2.92 8.12
CA PRO A 138 0.01 3.64 6.96
C PRO A 138 1.44 4.19 7.12
N GLU A 139 1.92 4.40 8.34
CA GLU A 139 3.33 4.76 8.58
C GLU A 139 4.32 3.74 8.05
N ASP A 140 3.91 2.49 7.89
CA ASP A 140 4.76 1.42 7.34
C ASP A 140 4.97 1.56 5.83
N LEU A 141 4.16 2.35 5.13
CA LEU A 141 4.26 2.57 3.68
C LEU A 141 5.65 3.09 3.26
N ARG A 142 6.29 3.91 4.08
CA ARG A 142 7.64 4.42 3.81
C ARG A 142 8.69 3.29 3.78
N TYR A 143 8.57 2.31 4.67
CA TYR A 143 9.49 1.16 4.72
C TYR A 143 9.32 0.25 3.50
N LEU A 144 8.07 0.08 3.05
CA LEU A 144 7.78 -0.69 1.84
C LEU A 144 8.24 0.05 0.57
N LEU A 145 8.16 1.37 0.57
CA LEU A 145 8.50 2.20 -0.59
C LEU A 145 10.01 2.31 -0.81
N GLN A 146 10.80 2.32 0.25
CA GLN A 146 12.25 2.52 0.20
C GLN A 146 12.98 1.57 -0.77
N PRO A 147 12.80 0.24 -0.75
CA PRO A 147 13.49 -0.67 -1.67
C PRO A 147 13.08 -0.45 -3.14
N ILE A 148 11.84 -0.01 -3.39
CA ILE A 148 11.35 0.29 -4.74
C ILE A 148 12.03 1.55 -5.27
N VAL A 149 12.09 2.61 -4.47
CA VAL A 149 12.74 3.87 -4.85
C VAL A 149 14.24 3.69 -5.03
N ALA A 150 14.88 2.89 -4.16
CA ALA A 150 16.29 2.53 -4.30
C ALA A 150 16.60 1.68 -5.55
N GLY A 151 15.57 1.19 -6.26
CA GLY A 151 15.75 0.32 -7.43
C GLY A 151 16.15 -1.11 -7.09
N GLU A 152 16.03 -1.52 -5.84
CA GLU A 152 16.40 -2.85 -5.36
C GLU A 152 15.30 -3.88 -5.61
N ALA A 153 14.02 -3.45 -5.54
CA ALA A 153 12.85 -4.29 -5.74
C ALA A 153 11.85 -3.67 -6.73
N ASP A 154 11.06 -4.53 -7.35
CA ASP A 154 9.91 -4.16 -8.19
C ASP A 154 8.60 -4.37 -7.42
N VAL A 155 8.63 -5.28 -6.42
CA VAL A 155 7.52 -5.65 -5.55
C VAL A 155 8.04 -5.81 -4.12
N VAL A 156 7.34 -5.24 -3.16
CA VAL A 156 7.65 -5.35 -1.72
C VAL A 156 6.41 -5.82 -0.97
N TYR A 157 6.60 -6.83 -0.12
CA TYR A 157 5.54 -7.37 0.73
C TYR A 157 5.76 -6.96 2.18
N GLY A 158 4.73 -6.41 2.81
CA GLY A 158 4.69 -6.27 4.25
C GLY A 158 4.46 -7.60 4.94
N THR A 159 4.73 -7.64 6.24
CA THR A 159 4.43 -8.80 7.07
C THR A 159 3.64 -8.38 8.31
N ARG A 160 2.62 -9.15 8.68
CA ARG A 160 1.85 -8.94 9.92
C ARG A 160 2.60 -9.41 11.16
N TYR A 161 3.72 -10.10 10.98
CA TYR A 161 4.46 -10.75 12.07
C TYR A 161 5.66 -9.95 12.59
N GLY A 162 5.92 -8.76 12.04
CA GLY A 162 7.13 -7.96 12.31
C GLY A 162 7.02 -6.92 13.42
N HIS A 163 5.83 -6.55 13.88
CA HIS A 163 5.62 -5.49 14.86
C HIS A 163 5.19 -5.99 16.24
N THR A 164 5.54 -5.19 17.27
CA THR A 164 5.21 -5.44 18.69
C THR A 164 3.71 -5.39 18.99
N ASP A 165 2.91 -4.72 18.16
CA ASP A 165 1.45 -4.69 18.27
C ASP A 165 0.81 -5.84 17.48
N ARG A 166 1.06 -7.08 17.96
CA ARG A 166 0.38 -8.26 17.43
C ARG A 166 -1.11 -8.14 17.68
N GLN A 167 -1.88 -8.00 16.61
CA GLN A 167 -3.30 -8.33 16.68
C GLN A 167 -3.42 -9.80 17.08
N ILE A 168 -4.27 -10.07 18.08
CA ILE A 168 -4.50 -11.44 18.58
C ILE A 168 -5.34 -12.15 17.51
N SER A 169 -4.67 -12.74 16.54
CA SER A 169 -5.30 -13.66 15.60
C SER A 169 -5.43 -15.04 16.25
N PRO A 170 -6.54 -15.77 16.07
CA PRO A 170 -6.63 -17.14 16.56
C PRO A 170 -5.46 -17.99 16.03
N TRP A 171 -4.79 -18.75 16.91
CA TRP A 171 -3.58 -19.53 16.62
C TRP A 171 -3.69 -20.45 15.39
N TRP A 172 -4.88 -20.91 15.06
CA TRP A 172 -5.12 -21.76 13.89
C TRP A 172 -5.09 -20.97 12.57
N HIS A 173 -5.48 -19.69 12.55
CA HIS A 173 -5.33 -18.81 11.39
C HIS A 173 -3.85 -18.63 11.02
N GLU A 174 -2.98 -18.41 12.02
CA GLU A 174 -1.54 -18.30 11.79
C GLU A 174 -0.96 -19.56 11.16
N ARG A 175 -1.41 -20.75 11.62
CA ARG A 175 -0.95 -22.03 11.06
C ARG A 175 -1.45 -22.27 9.63
N VAL A 176 -2.69 -21.92 9.34
CA VAL A 176 -3.25 -22.02 7.98
C VAL A 176 -2.50 -21.07 7.05
N ASN A 177 -2.29 -19.82 7.45
CA ASN A 177 -1.52 -18.85 6.65
C ASN A 177 -0.06 -19.29 6.45
N ALA A 178 0.60 -19.84 7.47
CA ALA A 178 1.95 -20.38 7.34
C ALA A 178 2.02 -21.54 6.34
N LEU A 179 1.02 -22.44 6.34
CA LEU A 179 0.93 -23.54 5.36
C LEU A 179 0.67 -23.00 3.95
N LEU A 180 -0.23 -22.04 3.78
CA LEU A 180 -0.52 -21.40 2.49
C LEU A 180 0.72 -20.66 1.97
N THR A 181 1.43 -19.94 2.83
CA THR A 181 2.68 -19.27 2.49
C THR A 181 3.75 -20.25 2.07
N LEU A 182 3.94 -21.36 2.80
CA LEU A 182 4.89 -22.42 2.43
C LEU A 182 4.57 -23.03 1.06
N LEU A 183 3.32 -23.41 0.83
CA LEU A 183 2.88 -23.98 -0.45
C LEU A 183 3.06 -22.97 -1.60
N SER A 184 2.71 -21.70 -1.35
CA SER A 184 2.92 -20.62 -2.31
C SER A 184 4.40 -20.46 -2.64
N ASN A 185 5.27 -20.39 -1.63
CA ASN A 185 6.73 -20.27 -1.82
C ASN A 185 7.31 -21.40 -2.66
N ILE A 186 6.87 -22.64 -2.43
CA ILE A 186 7.27 -23.80 -3.24
C ILE A 186 6.81 -23.63 -4.70
N CYS A 187 5.56 -23.20 -4.92
CA CYS A 187 4.98 -23.07 -6.25
C CYS A 187 5.58 -21.91 -7.07
N ILE A 188 5.95 -20.81 -6.40
CA ILE A 188 6.41 -19.58 -7.06
C ILE A 188 7.94 -19.40 -7.01
N GLY A 189 8.64 -20.20 -6.20
CA GLY A 189 10.09 -20.10 -6.04
C GLY A 189 10.55 -18.83 -5.31
N GLN A 190 9.72 -18.31 -4.39
CA GLN A 190 10.00 -17.13 -3.56
C GLN A 190 10.10 -17.50 -2.08
N GLN A 191 10.60 -16.59 -1.26
CA GLN A 191 10.68 -16.74 0.21
C GLN A 191 9.87 -15.65 0.91
N LEU A 192 8.56 -15.66 0.71
CA LEU A 192 7.66 -14.74 1.38
C LEU A 192 7.41 -15.20 2.82
N SER A 193 7.26 -14.25 3.74
CA SER A 193 6.89 -14.52 5.13
C SER A 193 5.37 -14.56 5.36
N ASP A 194 4.60 -13.84 4.51
CA ASP A 194 3.14 -13.75 4.59
C ASP A 194 2.55 -13.51 3.21
N VAL A 195 1.96 -14.55 2.59
CA VAL A 195 1.35 -14.45 1.26
C VAL A 195 0.02 -13.72 1.27
N GLU A 196 -0.69 -13.76 2.40
CA GLU A 196 -2.01 -13.14 2.56
C GLU A 196 -1.96 -11.70 3.07
N THR A 197 -0.77 -11.11 3.24
CA THR A 197 -0.66 -9.71 3.65
C THR A 197 -1.40 -8.80 2.66
N CYS A 198 -2.13 -7.81 3.17
CA CYS A 198 -2.71 -6.75 2.35
C CYS A 198 -1.61 -5.87 1.73
N TYR A 199 -0.56 -5.58 2.51
CA TYR A 199 0.53 -4.72 2.06
C TYR A 199 1.36 -5.37 0.97
N LYS A 200 0.93 -5.17 -0.27
CA LYS A 200 1.63 -5.50 -1.50
C LYS A 200 1.88 -4.20 -2.25
N MET A 201 3.10 -3.70 -2.17
CA MET A 201 3.53 -2.49 -2.88
C MET A 201 4.30 -2.89 -4.13
N MET A 202 4.03 -2.24 -5.25
CA MET A 202 4.64 -2.61 -6.52
C MET A 202 4.76 -1.44 -7.48
N ARG A 203 5.74 -1.47 -8.37
CA ARG A 203 5.83 -0.51 -9.48
C ARG A 203 4.59 -0.62 -10.35
N ARG A 204 3.96 0.51 -10.67
CA ARG A 204 2.76 0.53 -11.51
C ARG A 204 3.03 -0.07 -12.89
N GLU A 205 4.16 0.25 -13.49
CA GLU A 205 4.56 -0.31 -14.80
C GLU A 205 4.62 -1.84 -14.81
N SER A 206 4.99 -2.47 -13.68
CA SER A 206 5.09 -3.92 -13.53
C SER A 206 3.72 -4.59 -13.42
N ILE A 207 2.75 -3.95 -12.76
CA ILE A 207 1.42 -4.54 -12.54
C ILE A 207 0.44 -4.27 -13.69
N MET A 208 0.54 -3.16 -14.39
CA MET A 208 -0.39 -2.78 -15.45
C MET A 208 -0.62 -3.88 -16.50
N PRO A 209 0.42 -4.57 -17.03
CA PRO A 209 0.23 -5.65 -18.00
C PRO A 209 -0.43 -6.90 -17.41
N LEU A 210 -0.48 -7.01 -16.08
CA LEU A 210 -1.04 -8.17 -15.37
C LEU A 210 -2.50 -7.96 -15.00
N ILE A 211 -2.96 -6.72 -14.85
CA ILE A 211 -4.35 -6.41 -14.42
C ILE A 211 -5.39 -7.13 -15.28
N PRO A 212 -5.33 -7.14 -16.62
CA PRO A 212 -6.32 -7.84 -17.45
C PRO A 212 -6.32 -9.36 -17.25
N LYS A 213 -5.25 -9.92 -16.68
CA LYS A 213 -5.10 -11.36 -16.44
C LYS A 213 -5.62 -11.79 -15.06
N LEU A 214 -5.88 -10.84 -14.15
CA LEU A 214 -6.44 -11.11 -12.83
C LEU A 214 -7.92 -11.48 -12.97
N LYS A 215 -8.33 -12.61 -12.39
CA LYS A 215 -9.68 -13.17 -12.50
C LYS A 215 -10.40 -13.26 -11.18
N GLU A 216 -9.65 -13.44 -10.08
CA GLU A 216 -10.22 -13.59 -8.76
C GLU A 216 -10.99 -12.34 -8.33
N ASN A 217 -12.20 -12.55 -7.83
CA ASN A 217 -13.07 -11.48 -7.38
C ASN A 217 -13.06 -11.30 -5.86
N ARG A 218 -12.71 -12.33 -5.10
CA ARG A 218 -12.75 -12.35 -3.63
C ARG A 218 -11.35 -12.39 -3.04
N PHE A 219 -11.18 -13.00 -1.88
CA PHE A 219 -9.92 -13.06 -1.14
C PHE A 219 -8.80 -13.85 -1.84
N GLY A 220 -9.12 -14.74 -2.78
CA GLY A 220 -8.12 -15.42 -3.61
C GLY A 220 -7.25 -14.49 -4.45
N ILE A 221 -7.62 -13.21 -4.57
CA ILE A 221 -6.85 -12.18 -5.29
C ILE A 221 -5.42 -12.04 -4.75
N GLU A 222 -5.23 -12.19 -3.44
CA GLU A 222 -3.92 -12.07 -2.79
C GLU A 222 -2.94 -13.12 -3.34
N ILE A 223 -3.42 -14.36 -3.46
CA ILE A 223 -2.62 -15.48 -3.97
C ILE A 223 -2.47 -15.37 -5.50
N GLU A 224 -3.53 -15.02 -6.23
CA GLU A 224 -3.46 -14.85 -7.67
C GLU A 224 -2.46 -13.75 -8.06
N LEU A 225 -2.53 -12.60 -7.38
CA LEU A 225 -1.63 -11.49 -7.60
C LEU A 225 -0.18 -11.91 -7.40
N THR A 226 0.11 -12.59 -6.28
CA THR A 226 1.43 -13.13 -5.95
C THR A 226 1.95 -14.07 -7.04
N ALA A 227 1.12 -15.02 -7.47
CA ALA A 227 1.49 -15.97 -8.51
C ALA A 227 1.78 -15.30 -9.87
N ARG A 228 1.06 -14.25 -10.21
CA ARG A 228 1.28 -13.51 -11.44
C ARG A 228 2.53 -12.64 -11.41
N LEU A 229 2.78 -11.98 -10.28
CA LEU A 229 3.99 -11.18 -10.07
C LEU A 229 5.24 -12.07 -10.14
N ALA A 230 5.22 -13.22 -9.48
CA ALA A 230 6.32 -14.19 -9.52
C ALA A 230 6.58 -14.73 -10.94
N ARG A 231 5.52 -15.06 -11.70
CA ARG A 231 5.66 -15.49 -13.10
C ARG A 231 6.22 -14.41 -14.03
N ALA A 232 6.03 -13.14 -13.68
CA ALA A 232 6.63 -12.02 -14.41
C ALA A 232 8.11 -11.81 -14.10
N LYS A 233 8.71 -12.65 -13.21
CA LYS A 233 10.12 -12.61 -12.79
C LYS A 233 10.54 -11.27 -12.20
N LEU A 234 9.65 -10.61 -11.49
CA LEU A 234 9.91 -9.37 -10.78
C LEU A 234 10.78 -9.63 -9.54
N ARG A 235 11.55 -8.62 -9.14
CA ARG A 235 12.38 -8.67 -7.93
C ARG A 235 11.52 -8.40 -6.71
N PHE A 236 11.49 -9.34 -5.78
CA PHE A 236 10.75 -9.24 -4.51
C PHE A 236 11.66 -8.84 -3.36
N ALA A 237 11.12 -8.06 -2.41
CA ALA A 237 11.69 -7.76 -1.10
C ALA A 237 10.61 -7.83 -0.01
#